data_f56b92dd2ab94c99ba4a6713332013d4
#
_entry.id   f56b92dd2ab94c99ba4a6713332013d4
#
_cell.length_a   1.000
_cell.length_b   1.000
_cell.length_c   1.000
_cell.angle_alpha   90.00
_cell.angle_beta   90.00
_cell.angle_gamma   90.00
#
_symmetry.space_group_name_H-M   'P 1'
#
loop_
_entity.id
_entity.type
_entity.pdbx_description
1 polymer ?
#
loop_
_entity_poly.entity_id
_entity_poly.type
_entity_poly.pdbx_seq_one_letter_code
_entity_poly.pdbx_strand_id
1 'polypeptide(L)'
;MELIRTGKVKDVYDLGDRLLFKFSDRISVFDKIIPVKVPDKGASICKTSAYWFNKLNQIGIKNDMIEVKSSNEMVVRKYRINESGGSKFWVNFLIPLEFVMRYYVAGSLLDRIKAGKVDFRDLGFKSMPKSGEPLDQPFFEMTTKFEKTDRPLSISEATEIGGLHRYEVLEIKETILRIDDMIQKQVSKGGLIHADGKKEFAMDAERQITVVDTFGTADEDRFWEAEDYGNGKIIEISKEMVRQYYRSTGYHDRLYEARAKGIKEPEIEALPPDLIRKTSDLYRSLYTRITGEKWVD
;
A
#
# COMPACT_ATOMS: atom_id res chain seq x y z
N MET A 1 8.24 22.48 14.69
CA MET A 1 8.12 21.17 14.01
C MET A 1 8.34 20.10 15.06
N GLU A 2 7.31 19.33 15.38
CA GLU A 2 7.31 18.27 16.40
C GLU A 2 7.13 16.92 15.73
N LEU A 3 7.97 15.92 16.12
CA LEU A 3 7.80 14.55 15.64
C LEU A 3 6.61 13.92 16.40
N ILE A 4 5.55 13.58 15.68
CA ILE A 4 4.33 13.00 16.28
C ILE A 4 4.21 11.50 16.04
N ARG A 5 4.89 10.95 15.00
CA ARG A 5 4.85 9.50 14.72
C ARG A 5 6.08 9.06 13.94
N THR A 6 6.66 7.94 14.37
CA THR A 6 7.66 7.18 13.59
C THR A 6 7.01 5.92 13.05
N GLY A 7 6.93 5.82 11.71
CA GLY A 7 6.35 4.68 11.01
C GLY A 7 7.40 3.76 10.39
N LYS A 8 6.94 2.69 9.74
CA LYS A 8 7.80 1.74 9.01
C LYS A 8 8.42 2.36 7.74
N VAL A 9 7.72 3.35 7.15
CA VAL A 9 8.09 3.97 5.86
C VAL A 9 8.53 5.41 6.04
N LYS A 10 7.87 6.17 6.92
CA LYS A 10 8.09 7.61 7.10
C LYS A 10 7.95 8.03 8.55
N ASP A 11 8.56 9.16 8.87
CA ASP A 11 8.33 9.91 10.07
C ASP A 11 7.34 11.06 9.77
N VAL A 12 6.45 11.34 10.70
CA VAL A 12 5.41 12.37 10.57
C VAL A 12 5.67 13.47 11.59
N TYR A 13 5.80 14.69 11.10
CA TYR A 13 6.01 15.88 11.92
C TYR A 13 4.81 16.81 11.82
N ASP A 14 4.46 17.41 12.95
CA ASP A 14 3.42 18.43 13.04
C ASP A 14 3.97 19.82 12.64
N LEU A 15 3.28 20.48 11.70
CA LEU A 15 3.53 21.86 11.29
C LEU A 15 2.37 22.80 11.66
N GLY A 16 1.46 22.35 12.55
CA GLY A 16 0.25 23.09 12.94
C GLY A 16 -0.97 22.63 12.15
N ASP A 17 -1.30 23.31 11.06
CA ASP A 17 -2.42 22.97 10.16
C ASP A 17 -2.06 21.92 9.07
N ARG A 18 -0.80 21.51 9.02
CA ARG A 18 -0.21 20.59 8.03
C ARG A 18 0.65 19.54 8.69
N LEU A 19 1.02 18.52 7.92
CA LEU A 19 2.00 17.54 8.32
C LEU A 19 3.18 17.54 7.36
N LEU A 20 4.39 17.28 7.87
CA LEU A 20 5.54 16.93 7.05
C LEU A 20 5.75 15.43 7.13
N PHE A 21 5.68 14.74 6.00
CA PHE A 21 6.11 13.37 5.82
C PHE A 21 7.59 13.35 5.44
N LYS A 22 8.42 12.76 6.27
CA LYS A 22 9.82 12.50 5.96
C LYS A 22 10.00 11.02 5.69
N PHE A 23 10.06 10.67 4.42
CA PHE A 23 10.24 9.30 3.97
C PHE A 23 11.63 8.79 4.34
N SER A 24 11.68 7.57 4.81
CA SER A 24 12.90 6.97 5.33
C SER A 24 13.34 5.77 4.51
N ASP A 25 14.62 5.47 4.60
CA ASP A 25 15.22 4.29 4.01
C ASP A 25 15.04 3.01 4.84
N ARG A 26 14.19 3.07 5.90
CA ARG A 26 13.80 1.90 6.66
C ARG A 26 13.05 0.92 5.77
N ILE A 27 13.33 -0.35 5.94
CA ILE A 27 12.62 -1.43 5.26
C ILE A 27 12.03 -2.40 6.30
N SER A 28 10.86 -2.93 6.01
CA SER A 28 10.17 -3.89 6.89
C SER A 28 9.63 -5.06 6.10
N VAL A 29 9.63 -6.24 6.72
CA VAL A 29 8.93 -7.44 6.23
C VAL A 29 8.21 -8.12 7.39
N PHE A 30 7.06 -8.72 7.15
CA PHE A 30 6.27 -9.43 8.19
C PHE A 30 6.04 -8.58 9.44
N ASP A 31 5.81 -7.27 9.27
CA ASP A 31 5.65 -6.25 10.31
C ASP A 31 6.89 -5.97 11.18
N LYS A 32 8.04 -6.49 10.79
CA LYS A 32 9.32 -6.22 11.46
C LYS A 32 10.18 -5.25 10.65
N ILE A 33 10.68 -4.21 11.31
CA ILE A 33 11.68 -3.32 10.72
C ILE A 33 13.01 -4.06 10.74
N ILE A 34 13.64 -4.16 9.58
CA ILE A 34 14.97 -4.77 9.42
C ILE A 34 16.01 -3.76 9.90
N PRO A 35 17.05 -4.17 10.66
CA PRO A 35 18.05 -3.25 11.23
C PRO A 35 19.07 -2.77 10.19
N VAL A 36 18.60 -2.34 9.02
CA VAL A 36 19.37 -1.75 7.93
C VAL A 36 18.60 -0.62 7.26
N LYS A 37 19.30 0.20 6.49
CA LYS A 37 18.70 1.18 5.58
C LYS A 37 18.95 0.75 4.15
N VAL A 38 17.94 0.92 3.29
CA VAL A 38 18.04 0.72 1.84
C VAL A 38 18.14 2.09 1.20
N PRO A 39 19.32 2.49 0.71
CA PRO A 39 19.52 3.82 0.11
C PRO A 39 18.45 4.10 -0.96
N ASP A 40 18.05 5.37 -1.07
CA ASP A 40 17.08 5.87 -2.05
C ASP A 40 15.64 5.33 -1.92
N LYS A 41 15.37 4.39 -1.00
CA LYS A 41 14.01 3.86 -0.82
C LYS A 41 13.03 4.97 -0.45
N GLY A 42 13.38 5.80 0.53
CA GLY A 42 12.52 6.91 0.97
C GLY A 42 12.29 7.92 -0.15
N ALA A 43 13.35 8.28 -0.88
CA ALA A 43 13.26 9.19 -2.01
C ALA A 43 12.40 8.61 -3.15
N SER A 44 12.56 7.34 -3.47
CA SER A 44 11.76 6.66 -4.50
C SER A 44 10.28 6.68 -4.15
N ILE A 45 9.90 6.35 -2.91
CA ILE A 45 8.50 6.38 -2.47
C ILE A 45 7.94 7.80 -2.52
N CYS A 46 8.68 8.79 -2.02
CA CYS A 46 8.26 10.20 -2.03
C CYS A 46 8.03 10.71 -3.47
N LYS A 47 9.01 10.53 -4.35
CA LYS A 47 8.93 10.96 -5.75
C LYS A 47 7.79 10.25 -6.50
N THR A 48 7.62 8.93 -6.31
CA THR A 48 6.53 8.16 -6.94
C THR A 48 5.17 8.63 -6.44
N SER A 49 5.01 8.87 -5.14
CA SER A 49 3.75 9.38 -4.57
C SER A 49 3.44 10.78 -5.10
N ALA A 50 4.44 11.67 -5.16
CA ALA A 50 4.26 13.01 -5.72
C ALA A 50 3.85 12.97 -7.20
N TYR A 51 4.45 12.07 -7.99
CA TYR A 51 4.05 11.85 -9.38
C TYR A 51 2.57 11.46 -9.47
N TRP A 52 2.11 10.52 -8.67
CA TRP A 52 0.72 10.08 -8.68
C TRP A 52 -0.24 11.17 -8.20
N PHE A 53 0.08 11.91 -7.14
CA PHE A 53 -0.75 13.02 -6.68
C PHE A 53 -0.92 14.10 -7.77
N ASN A 54 0.16 14.40 -8.50
CA ASN A 54 0.06 15.31 -9.66
C ASN A 54 -0.83 14.75 -10.76
N LYS A 55 -0.80 13.44 -11.01
CA LYS A 55 -1.70 12.78 -11.96
C LYS A 55 -3.15 12.80 -11.51
N LEU A 56 -3.44 12.64 -10.20
CA LEU A 56 -4.79 12.78 -9.65
C LEU A 56 -5.35 14.18 -9.90
N ASN A 57 -4.54 15.22 -9.70
CA ASN A 57 -4.95 16.60 -9.98
C ASN A 57 -5.38 16.79 -11.45
N GLN A 58 -4.68 16.12 -12.41
CA GLN A 58 -5.00 16.19 -13.84
C GLN A 58 -6.35 15.55 -14.18
N ILE A 59 -6.80 14.56 -13.40
CA ILE A 59 -8.08 13.86 -13.61
C ILE A 59 -9.17 14.29 -12.63
N GLY A 60 -8.93 15.37 -11.87
CA GLY A 60 -9.90 15.97 -10.95
C GLY A 60 -10.20 15.14 -9.69
N ILE A 61 -9.26 14.29 -9.25
CA ILE A 61 -9.37 13.56 -7.98
C ILE A 61 -8.61 14.32 -6.90
N LYS A 62 -9.30 14.68 -5.82
CA LYS A 62 -8.71 15.41 -4.68
C LYS A 62 -7.67 14.54 -3.96
N ASN A 63 -6.60 15.17 -3.52
CA ASN A 63 -5.57 14.55 -2.68
C ASN A 63 -5.02 15.53 -1.65
N ASP A 64 -4.24 15.02 -0.70
CA ASP A 64 -3.75 15.80 0.45
C ASP A 64 -2.40 16.47 0.22
N MET A 65 -1.69 16.18 -0.87
CA MET A 65 -0.38 16.77 -1.14
C MET A 65 -0.46 18.28 -1.34
N ILE A 66 0.34 19.03 -0.59
CA ILE A 66 0.48 20.47 -0.71
C ILE A 66 1.73 20.81 -1.52
N GLU A 67 2.89 20.27 -1.12
CA GLU A 67 4.17 20.51 -1.78
C GLU A 67 5.19 19.40 -1.49
N VAL A 68 6.15 19.26 -2.38
CA VAL A 68 7.36 18.43 -2.17
C VAL A 68 8.49 19.36 -1.72
N LYS A 69 9.05 19.14 -0.54
CA LYS A 69 10.12 19.94 0.05
C LYS A 69 11.51 19.52 -0.41
N SER A 70 11.71 18.21 -0.54
CA SER A 70 12.97 17.62 -0.96
C SER A 70 12.72 16.25 -1.60
N SER A 71 13.76 15.53 -2.00
CA SER A 71 13.65 14.21 -2.60
C SER A 71 12.88 13.20 -1.73
N ASN A 72 12.86 13.39 -0.41
CA ASN A 72 12.21 12.48 0.54
C ASN A 72 11.30 13.17 1.56
N GLU A 73 10.90 14.43 1.31
CA GLU A 73 10.03 15.20 2.20
C GLU A 73 8.84 15.78 1.44
N MET A 74 7.63 15.55 1.96
CA MET A 74 6.37 16.01 1.38
C MET A 74 5.51 16.66 2.47
N VAL A 75 4.94 17.82 2.19
CA VAL A 75 3.94 18.47 3.05
C VAL A 75 2.56 18.09 2.57
N VAL A 76 1.73 17.65 3.51
CA VAL A 76 0.35 17.22 3.26
C VAL A 76 -0.62 17.94 4.20
N ARG A 77 -1.89 17.91 3.88
CA ARG A 77 -2.96 18.39 4.76
C ARG A 77 -3.04 17.55 6.01
N LYS A 78 -3.36 18.19 7.13
CA LYS A 78 -3.58 17.51 8.41
C LYS A 78 -5.06 17.21 8.58
N TYR A 79 -5.36 15.95 8.89
CA TYR A 79 -6.70 15.50 9.21
C TYR A 79 -6.77 15.05 10.66
N ARG A 80 -7.94 15.19 11.28
CA ARG A 80 -8.17 14.64 12.61
C ARG A 80 -8.10 13.11 12.54
N ILE A 81 -7.37 12.51 13.44
CA ILE A 81 -7.28 11.05 13.60
C ILE A 81 -8.10 10.65 14.82
N ASN A 82 -8.94 9.64 14.65
CA ASN A 82 -9.60 8.94 15.75
C ASN A 82 -9.48 7.44 15.51
N GLU A 83 -8.65 6.79 16.30
CA GLU A 83 -8.39 5.36 16.21
C GLU A 83 -9.59 4.49 16.61
N SER A 84 -10.55 5.06 17.37
CA SER A 84 -11.77 4.38 17.80
C SER A 84 -12.89 4.37 16.75
N GLY A 85 -12.70 5.03 15.61
CA GLY A 85 -13.66 5.09 14.53
C GLY A 85 -14.03 6.51 14.09
N GLY A 86 -14.80 6.61 13.02
CA GLY A 86 -15.32 7.86 12.45
C GLY A 86 -16.76 8.14 12.87
N SER A 87 -17.31 9.23 12.34
CA SER A 87 -18.72 9.58 12.47
C SER A 87 -19.25 10.14 11.16
N LYS A 88 -20.49 9.80 10.81
CA LYS A 88 -21.18 10.28 9.60
C LYS A 88 -21.40 11.80 9.58
N PHE A 89 -21.24 12.45 10.74
CA PHE A 89 -21.37 13.90 10.88
C PHE A 89 -20.03 14.63 10.91
N TRP A 90 -18.91 13.90 10.88
CA TRP A 90 -17.59 14.51 10.96
C TRP A 90 -17.11 14.95 9.57
N VAL A 91 -16.37 16.03 9.59
CA VAL A 91 -15.57 16.54 8.47
C VAL A 91 -14.12 16.68 8.89
N ASN A 92 -13.23 16.84 7.96
CA ASN A 92 -11.79 16.99 8.16
C ASN A 92 -11.18 15.90 9.04
N PHE A 93 -11.42 14.63 8.68
CA PHE A 93 -10.91 13.47 9.41
C PHE A 93 -10.35 12.39 8.49
N LEU A 94 -9.32 11.70 8.96
CA LEU A 94 -8.79 10.50 8.32
C LEU A 94 -9.79 9.37 8.50
N ILE A 95 -10.20 8.73 7.41
CA ILE A 95 -11.03 7.54 7.47
C ILE A 95 -10.19 6.40 8.07
N PRO A 96 -10.61 5.79 9.19
CA PRO A 96 -9.80 4.79 9.91
C PRO A 96 -9.85 3.40 9.26
N LEU A 97 -9.84 3.37 7.93
CA LEU A 97 -9.91 2.16 7.11
C LEU A 97 -8.79 2.18 6.06
N GLU A 98 -8.42 1.00 5.62
CA GLU A 98 -7.64 0.79 4.41
C GLU A 98 -8.52 0.14 3.34
N PHE A 99 -8.30 0.52 2.10
CA PHE A 99 -9.06 0.06 0.95
C PHE A 99 -8.13 -0.62 -0.04
N VAL A 100 -8.41 -1.88 -0.37
CA VAL A 100 -7.59 -2.68 -1.26
C VAL A 100 -8.43 -3.07 -2.48
N MET A 101 -7.86 -2.88 -3.67
CA MET A 101 -8.44 -3.38 -4.91
C MET A 101 -7.51 -4.41 -5.53
N ARG A 102 -8.07 -5.57 -5.91
CA ARG A 102 -7.30 -6.66 -6.52
C ARG A 102 -7.86 -7.00 -7.89
N TYR A 103 -6.94 -7.20 -8.81
CA TYR A 103 -7.23 -7.59 -10.21
C TYR A 103 -6.85 -9.04 -10.49
N TYR A 104 -6.08 -9.64 -9.59
CA TYR A 104 -5.56 -11.00 -9.69
C TYR A 104 -5.60 -11.70 -8.32
N VAL A 105 -5.59 -13.03 -8.36
CA VAL A 105 -5.42 -13.85 -7.16
C VAL A 105 -3.97 -13.73 -6.68
N ALA A 106 -3.70 -12.78 -5.79
CA ALA A 106 -2.37 -12.44 -5.32
C ALA A 106 -2.33 -12.20 -3.80
N GLY A 107 -1.13 -12.30 -3.24
CA GLY A 107 -0.90 -12.03 -1.81
C GLY A 107 -1.77 -12.89 -0.90
N SER A 108 -2.32 -12.27 0.15
CA SER A 108 -3.14 -12.97 1.15
C SER A 108 -4.48 -13.49 0.64
N LEU A 109 -4.93 -13.10 -0.56
CA LEU A 109 -6.21 -13.55 -1.12
C LEU A 109 -6.19 -15.07 -1.35
N LEU A 110 -5.13 -15.60 -1.98
CA LEU A 110 -5.01 -17.03 -2.22
C LEU A 110 -5.02 -17.84 -0.92
N ASP A 111 -4.30 -17.38 0.12
CA ASP A 111 -4.25 -18.05 1.41
C ASP A 111 -5.61 -18.06 2.10
N ARG A 112 -6.36 -16.96 1.98
CA ARG A 112 -7.74 -16.87 2.53
C ARG A 112 -8.73 -17.75 1.76
N ILE A 113 -8.58 -17.87 0.45
CA ILE A 113 -9.37 -18.83 -0.36
C ILE A 113 -9.08 -20.25 0.09
N LYS A 114 -7.79 -20.64 0.20
CA LYS A 114 -7.38 -21.97 0.68
C LYS A 114 -7.86 -22.27 2.10
N ALA A 115 -7.92 -21.25 2.95
CA ALA A 115 -8.43 -21.37 4.32
C ALA A 115 -9.96 -21.34 4.43
N GLY A 116 -10.68 -21.24 3.31
CA GLY A 116 -12.15 -21.15 3.27
C GLY A 116 -12.74 -19.86 3.83
N LYS A 117 -11.91 -18.82 4.01
CA LYS A 117 -12.34 -17.50 4.48
C LYS A 117 -12.93 -16.63 3.36
N VAL A 118 -12.63 -16.94 2.12
CA VAL A 118 -13.20 -16.35 0.91
C VAL A 118 -13.60 -17.50 0.00
N ASP A 119 -14.86 -17.53 -0.41
CA ASP A 119 -15.31 -18.51 -1.38
C ASP A 119 -14.88 -18.09 -2.78
N PHE A 120 -14.11 -18.94 -3.44
CA PHE A 120 -13.62 -18.65 -4.79
C PHE A 120 -14.77 -18.52 -5.81
N ARG A 121 -15.93 -19.12 -5.54
CA ARG A 121 -17.11 -19.00 -6.40
C ARG A 121 -17.70 -17.61 -6.40
N ASP A 122 -17.59 -16.88 -5.27
CA ASP A 122 -18.01 -15.48 -5.18
C ASP A 122 -17.10 -14.55 -6.00
N LEU A 123 -15.90 -15.04 -6.36
CA LEU A 123 -14.95 -14.36 -7.24
C LEU A 123 -15.08 -14.76 -8.72
N GLY A 124 -16.07 -15.61 -9.06
CA GLY A 124 -16.32 -16.08 -10.43
C GLY A 124 -15.61 -17.37 -10.83
N PHE A 125 -14.79 -17.96 -9.96
CA PHE A 125 -14.07 -19.20 -10.30
C PHE A 125 -14.93 -20.45 -10.18
N LYS A 126 -14.78 -21.37 -11.13
CA LYS A 126 -15.45 -22.69 -11.11
C LYS A 126 -14.67 -23.76 -10.33
N SER A 127 -13.39 -23.56 -10.10
CA SER A 127 -12.48 -24.43 -9.34
C SER A 127 -11.50 -23.59 -8.56
N MET A 128 -10.73 -24.21 -7.66
CA MET A 128 -9.69 -23.55 -6.87
C MET A 128 -8.72 -22.80 -7.78
N PRO A 129 -8.63 -21.46 -7.67
CA PRO A 129 -7.73 -20.68 -8.51
C PRO A 129 -6.27 -20.85 -8.11
N LYS A 130 -5.38 -20.56 -9.04
CA LYS A 130 -3.94 -20.49 -8.81
C LYS A 130 -3.50 -19.05 -8.53
N SER A 131 -2.30 -18.92 -7.97
CA SER A 131 -1.68 -17.59 -7.87
C SER A 131 -1.53 -16.97 -9.26
N GLY A 132 -1.89 -15.70 -9.38
CA GLY A 132 -1.78 -14.93 -10.62
C GLY A 132 -2.96 -15.08 -11.57
N GLU A 133 -3.96 -15.90 -11.27
CA GLU A 133 -5.16 -15.93 -12.12
C GLU A 133 -5.89 -14.58 -12.06
N PRO A 134 -6.29 -14.01 -13.22
CA PRO A 134 -7.05 -12.77 -13.25
C PRO A 134 -8.44 -12.97 -12.66
N LEU A 135 -8.94 -11.95 -11.98
CA LEU A 135 -10.32 -11.91 -11.48
C LEU A 135 -11.23 -11.39 -12.60
N ASP A 136 -12.40 -12.01 -12.77
CA ASP A 136 -13.41 -11.56 -13.73
C ASP A 136 -13.89 -10.13 -13.43
N GLN A 137 -13.97 -9.78 -12.16
CA GLN A 137 -14.27 -8.44 -11.67
C GLN A 137 -13.27 -8.06 -10.59
N PRO A 138 -12.86 -6.79 -10.52
CA PRO A 138 -11.98 -6.31 -9.45
C PRO A 138 -12.57 -6.60 -8.06
N PHE A 139 -11.77 -7.21 -7.19
CA PHE A 139 -12.18 -7.54 -5.84
C PHE A 139 -11.82 -6.40 -4.89
N PHE A 140 -12.86 -5.73 -4.40
CA PHE A 140 -12.76 -4.60 -3.48
C PHE A 140 -12.86 -5.08 -2.04
N GLU A 141 -11.87 -4.73 -1.22
CA GLU A 141 -11.80 -5.07 0.18
C GLU A 141 -11.59 -3.83 1.04
N MET A 142 -12.06 -3.90 2.26
CA MET A 142 -11.84 -2.89 3.30
C MET A 142 -11.28 -3.59 4.53
N THR A 143 -10.29 -2.97 5.18
CA THR A 143 -9.73 -3.47 6.43
C THR A 143 -9.67 -2.37 7.48
N THR A 144 -9.58 -2.76 8.74
CA THR A 144 -9.28 -1.83 9.83
C THR A 144 -7.84 -1.32 9.67
N LYS A 145 -7.60 -0.04 10.08
CA LYS A 145 -6.28 0.59 9.98
C LYS A 145 -5.52 0.60 11.30
N PHE A 146 -6.22 0.74 12.40
CA PHE A 146 -5.60 0.96 13.72
C PHE A 146 -5.68 -0.25 14.65
N GLU A 147 -6.27 -1.35 14.21
CA GLU A 147 -6.21 -2.60 14.96
C GLU A 147 -4.80 -3.22 14.90
N LYS A 148 -4.51 -4.14 15.81
CA LYS A 148 -3.20 -4.84 15.86
C LYS A 148 -2.89 -5.61 14.57
N THR A 149 -3.93 -6.07 13.89
CA THR A 149 -3.86 -6.76 12.59
C THR A 149 -4.97 -6.23 11.69
N ASP A 150 -4.69 -6.04 10.42
CA ASP A 150 -5.66 -5.57 9.42
C ASP A 150 -6.76 -6.61 9.26
N ARG A 151 -7.94 -6.34 9.83
CA ARG A 151 -9.10 -7.23 9.82
C ARG A 151 -10.03 -6.87 8.66
N PRO A 152 -10.37 -7.83 7.77
CA PRO A 152 -11.34 -7.60 6.71
C PRO A 152 -12.72 -7.21 7.29
N LEU A 153 -13.40 -6.30 6.60
CA LEU A 153 -14.69 -5.73 7.00
C LEU A 153 -15.76 -5.98 5.95
N SER A 154 -16.98 -6.22 6.42
CA SER A 154 -18.18 -6.07 5.59
C SER A 154 -18.47 -4.60 5.30
N ILE A 155 -19.29 -4.30 4.29
CA ILE A 155 -19.73 -2.93 4.00
C ILE A 155 -20.40 -2.28 5.21
N SER A 156 -21.19 -3.04 5.98
CA SER A 156 -21.88 -2.53 7.17
C SER A 156 -20.87 -2.12 8.25
N GLU A 157 -19.90 -2.98 8.58
CA GLU A 157 -18.84 -2.66 9.54
C GLU A 157 -17.99 -1.48 9.08
N ALA A 158 -17.63 -1.44 7.79
CA ALA A 158 -16.84 -0.34 7.23
C ALA A 158 -17.58 1.00 7.30
N THR A 159 -18.90 1.03 7.07
CA THR A 159 -19.70 2.25 7.24
C THR A 159 -19.77 2.69 8.70
N GLU A 160 -19.85 1.77 9.64
CA GLU A 160 -19.90 2.06 11.06
C GLU A 160 -18.53 2.56 11.58
N ILE A 161 -17.49 1.77 11.40
CA ILE A 161 -16.11 2.08 11.85
C ILE A 161 -15.58 3.31 11.12
N GLY A 162 -15.79 3.39 9.80
CA GLY A 162 -15.34 4.50 8.96
C GLY A 162 -16.10 5.81 9.17
N GLY A 163 -17.26 5.76 9.86
CA GLY A 163 -18.15 6.91 9.95
C GLY A 163 -18.65 7.36 8.57
N LEU A 164 -18.94 6.40 7.67
CA LEU A 164 -19.29 6.63 6.28
C LEU A 164 -20.75 6.32 6.02
N HIS A 165 -21.34 7.00 5.05
CA HIS A 165 -22.56 6.56 4.41
C HIS A 165 -22.25 5.47 3.37
N ARG A 166 -23.21 4.60 3.08
CA ARG A 166 -23.02 3.53 2.09
C ARG A 166 -22.64 4.08 0.70
N TYR A 167 -23.19 5.20 0.30
CA TYR A 167 -22.84 5.83 -0.99
C TYR A 167 -21.40 6.33 -1.02
N GLU A 168 -20.83 6.80 0.12
CA GLU A 168 -19.44 7.24 0.21
C GLU A 168 -18.47 6.05 0.05
N VAL A 169 -18.83 4.86 0.56
CA VAL A 169 -18.05 3.62 0.31
C VAL A 169 -18.06 3.26 -1.18
N LEU A 170 -19.20 3.43 -1.85
CA LEU A 170 -19.29 3.18 -3.29
C LEU A 170 -18.51 4.21 -4.08
N GLU A 171 -18.55 5.49 -3.70
CA GLU A 171 -17.76 6.57 -4.31
C GLU A 171 -16.26 6.33 -4.14
N ILE A 172 -15.81 5.85 -2.97
CA ILE A 172 -14.42 5.43 -2.75
C ILE A 172 -14.05 4.29 -3.71
N LYS A 173 -14.90 3.26 -3.84
CA LYS A 173 -14.67 2.16 -4.77
C LYS A 173 -14.51 2.64 -6.22
N GLU A 174 -15.41 3.49 -6.69
CA GLU A 174 -15.33 4.07 -8.04
C GLU A 174 -14.08 4.96 -8.22
N THR A 175 -13.72 5.72 -7.19
CA THR A 175 -12.50 6.52 -7.19
C THR A 175 -11.26 5.64 -7.32
N ILE A 176 -11.19 4.53 -6.58
CA ILE A 176 -10.08 3.57 -6.67
C ILE A 176 -10.00 2.95 -8.08
N LEU A 177 -11.12 2.56 -8.67
CA LEU A 177 -11.14 2.01 -10.04
C LEU A 177 -10.56 3.01 -11.06
N ARG A 178 -10.90 4.29 -10.94
CA ARG A 178 -10.35 5.36 -11.80
C ARG A 178 -8.84 5.56 -11.56
N ILE A 179 -8.39 5.50 -10.31
CA ILE A 179 -6.97 5.59 -9.94
C ILE A 179 -6.20 4.40 -10.53
N ASP A 180 -6.73 3.20 -10.35
CA ASP A 180 -6.05 1.98 -10.77
C ASP A 180 -6.02 1.81 -12.29
N ASP A 181 -7.06 2.26 -13.01
CA ASP A 181 -7.03 2.37 -14.47
C ASP A 181 -5.92 3.33 -14.95
N MET A 182 -5.77 4.47 -14.30
CA MET A 182 -4.68 5.42 -14.56
C MET A 182 -3.31 4.78 -14.27
N ILE A 183 -3.17 4.09 -13.12
CA ILE A 183 -1.93 3.38 -12.77
C ILE A 183 -1.62 2.33 -13.83
N GLN A 184 -2.56 1.43 -14.15
CA GLN A 184 -2.35 0.34 -15.12
C GLN A 184 -1.94 0.87 -16.49
N LYS A 185 -2.61 1.92 -17.00
CA LYS A 185 -2.28 2.56 -18.27
C LYS A 185 -0.88 3.17 -18.29
N GLN A 186 -0.42 3.66 -17.16
CA GLN A 186 0.92 4.25 -17.06
C GLN A 186 2.00 3.18 -16.91
N VAL A 187 1.82 2.23 -15.99
CA VAL A 187 2.86 1.25 -15.67
C VAL A 187 3.04 0.21 -16.77
N SER A 188 2.00 -0.04 -17.60
CA SER A 188 2.12 -0.91 -18.78
C SER A 188 3.14 -0.39 -19.80
N LYS A 189 3.35 0.93 -19.90
CA LYS A 189 4.40 1.52 -20.74
C LYS A 189 5.81 1.16 -20.25
N GLY A 190 5.95 0.90 -18.95
CA GLY A 190 7.18 0.41 -18.31
C GLY A 190 7.29 -1.11 -18.27
N GLY A 191 6.41 -1.85 -18.98
CA GLY A 191 6.40 -3.31 -18.99
C GLY A 191 5.89 -3.95 -17.70
N LEU A 192 5.01 -3.25 -16.94
CA LEU A 192 4.48 -3.71 -15.66
C LEU A 192 2.98 -4.01 -15.73
N ILE A 193 2.56 -4.94 -14.89
CA ILE A 193 1.16 -5.22 -14.55
C ILE A 193 0.92 -4.73 -13.12
N HIS A 194 -0.15 -3.97 -12.90
CA HIS A 194 -0.65 -3.60 -11.59
C HIS A 194 -1.58 -4.71 -11.07
N ALA A 195 -1.15 -5.52 -10.14
CA ALA A 195 -1.90 -6.70 -9.69
C ALA A 195 -2.88 -6.39 -8.57
N ASP A 196 -2.51 -5.58 -7.63
CA ASP A 196 -3.35 -5.04 -6.56
C ASP A 196 -2.72 -3.77 -5.96
N GLY A 197 -3.48 -3.03 -5.18
CA GLY A 197 -2.97 -1.88 -4.47
C GLY A 197 -3.89 -1.42 -3.34
N LYS A 198 -3.28 -0.79 -2.34
CA LYS A 198 -3.94 -0.21 -1.18
C LYS A 198 -4.05 1.31 -1.34
N LYS A 199 -5.17 1.89 -0.94
CA LYS A 199 -5.38 3.34 -0.87
C LYS A 199 -6.01 3.71 0.47
N GLU A 200 -5.73 4.94 0.89
CA GLU A 200 -6.28 5.52 2.09
C GLU A 200 -6.96 6.84 1.76
N PHE A 201 -7.97 7.18 2.54
CA PHE A 201 -8.79 8.35 2.27
C PHE A 201 -9.08 9.15 3.55
N ALA A 202 -9.37 10.42 3.35
CA ALA A 202 -9.92 11.32 4.35
C ALA A 202 -11.21 11.96 3.83
N MET A 203 -12.04 12.45 4.73
CA MET A 203 -13.09 13.42 4.44
C MET A 203 -12.53 14.81 4.67
N ASP A 204 -12.61 15.69 3.68
CA ASP A 204 -12.17 17.09 3.83
C ASP A 204 -13.18 17.94 4.61
N ALA A 205 -12.96 19.25 4.65
CA ALA A 205 -13.82 20.19 5.37
C ALA A 205 -15.24 20.29 4.78
N GLU A 206 -15.39 20.03 3.48
CA GLU A 206 -16.67 19.98 2.76
C GLU A 206 -17.26 18.56 2.70
N ARG A 207 -16.71 17.61 3.48
CA ARG A 207 -17.04 16.19 3.48
C ARG A 207 -16.89 15.53 2.10
N GLN A 208 -15.89 15.96 1.33
CA GLN A 208 -15.53 15.30 0.08
C GLN A 208 -14.39 14.31 0.28
N ILE A 209 -14.44 13.21 -0.46
CA ILE A 209 -13.42 12.17 -0.42
C ILE A 209 -12.11 12.71 -0.97
N THR A 210 -11.04 12.56 -0.21
CA THR A 210 -9.70 13.00 -0.55
C THR A 210 -8.72 11.84 -0.38
N VAL A 211 -7.93 11.55 -1.41
CA VAL A 211 -6.86 10.53 -1.36
C VAL A 211 -5.73 11.03 -0.47
N VAL A 212 -5.29 10.20 0.45
CA VAL A 212 -4.22 10.53 1.40
C VAL A 212 -3.16 9.44 1.43
N ASP A 213 -2.07 9.73 2.14
CA ASP A 213 -0.93 8.84 2.30
C ASP A 213 -0.22 8.54 0.97
N THR A 214 0.25 7.33 0.75
CA THR A 214 0.98 6.90 -0.44
C THR A 214 0.23 5.77 -1.15
N PHE A 215 0.33 5.73 -2.47
CA PHE A 215 -0.22 4.66 -3.30
C PHE A 215 0.58 4.54 -4.60
N GLY A 216 0.40 3.43 -5.31
CA GLY A 216 1.09 3.19 -6.59
C GLY A 216 2.60 3.04 -6.42
N THR A 217 3.08 2.67 -5.24
CA THR A 217 4.50 2.49 -4.91
C THR A 217 4.83 1.04 -4.63
N ALA A 218 6.12 0.70 -4.60
CA ALA A 218 6.58 -0.64 -4.27
C ALA A 218 6.19 -1.12 -2.85
N ASP A 219 5.77 -0.21 -1.96
CA ASP A 219 5.38 -0.55 -0.60
C ASP A 219 3.87 -0.83 -0.47
N GLU A 220 3.05 -0.16 -1.26
CA GLU A 220 1.59 -0.21 -1.16
C GLU A 220 0.93 -1.04 -2.27
N ASP A 221 1.55 -1.12 -3.44
CA ASP A 221 1.00 -1.77 -4.60
C ASP A 221 1.91 -2.92 -5.06
N ARG A 222 1.32 -3.90 -5.74
CA ARG A 222 2.03 -5.06 -6.29
C ARG A 222 2.11 -4.92 -7.80
N PHE A 223 3.35 -4.91 -8.30
CA PHE A 223 3.66 -4.87 -9.73
C PHE A 223 4.33 -6.16 -10.17
N TRP A 224 3.97 -6.66 -11.34
CA TRP A 224 4.58 -7.83 -11.96
C TRP A 224 5.24 -7.49 -13.27
N GLU A 225 6.27 -8.27 -13.65
CA GLU A 225 6.86 -8.23 -14.99
C GLU A 225 5.83 -8.74 -16.01
N ALA A 226 5.43 -7.87 -16.97
CA ALA A 226 4.40 -8.20 -17.95
C ALA A 226 4.86 -9.31 -18.91
N GLU A 227 6.12 -9.29 -19.34
CA GLU A 227 6.69 -10.31 -20.23
C GLU A 227 6.73 -11.68 -19.56
N ASP A 228 7.23 -11.76 -18.33
CA ASP A 228 7.28 -13.01 -17.57
C ASP A 228 5.88 -13.55 -17.29
N TYR A 229 4.93 -12.68 -16.95
CA TYR A 229 3.54 -13.07 -16.76
C TYR A 229 2.93 -13.66 -18.03
N GLY A 230 3.19 -13.06 -19.20
CA GLY A 230 2.79 -13.60 -20.50
C GLY A 230 3.38 -14.98 -20.79
N ASN A 231 4.53 -15.29 -20.19
CA ASN A 231 5.21 -16.60 -20.28
C ASN A 231 4.82 -17.55 -19.13
N GLY A 232 3.78 -17.23 -18.37
CA GLY A 232 3.27 -18.07 -17.28
C GLY A 232 4.08 -18.01 -15.99
N LYS A 233 4.95 -17.01 -15.81
CA LYS A 233 5.74 -16.77 -14.61
C LYS A 233 5.30 -15.49 -13.92
N ILE A 234 5.20 -15.52 -12.59
CA ILE A 234 4.94 -14.32 -11.80
C ILE A 234 6.26 -13.86 -11.18
N ILE A 235 6.74 -12.71 -11.64
CA ILE A 235 7.87 -12.01 -11.03
C ILE A 235 7.36 -10.72 -10.43
N GLU A 236 7.27 -10.70 -9.10
CA GLU A 236 6.81 -9.55 -8.34
C GLU A 236 7.96 -8.57 -8.13
N ILE A 237 7.75 -7.32 -8.58
CA ILE A 237 8.71 -6.22 -8.42
C ILE A 237 8.29 -5.41 -7.20
N SER A 238 8.67 -5.93 -6.03
CA SER A 238 8.40 -5.28 -4.75
C SER A 238 9.41 -5.79 -3.71
N LYS A 239 9.05 -5.78 -2.45
CA LYS A 239 9.83 -6.39 -1.37
C LYS A 239 9.91 -7.92 -1.42
N GLU A 240 9.40 -8.57 -2.46
CA GLU A 240 9.33 -10.05 -2.48
C GLU A 240 10.71 -10.70 -2.41
N MET A 241 11.72 -10.13 -3.06
CA MET A 241 13.10 -10.62 -2.94
C MET A 241 13.58 -10.63 -1.48
N VAL A 242 13.23 -9.59 -0.72
CA VAL A 242 13.56 -9.49 0.71
C VAL A 242 12.74 -10.50 1.52
N ARG A 243 11.44 -10.68 1.21
CA ARG A 243 10.60 -11.70 1.86
C ARG A 243 11.13 -13.11 1.60
N GLN A 244 11.54 -13.40 0.36
CA GLN A 244 12.11 -14.71 -0.01
C GLN A 244 13.41 -15.01 0.75
N TYR A 245 14.29 -14.01 0.90
CA TYR A 245 15.48 -14.16 1.72
C TYR A 245 15.14 -14.62 3.13
N TYR A 246 14.22 -13.92 3.83
CA TYR A 246 13.85 -14.32 5.19
C TYR A 246 13.04 -15.61 5.28
N ARG A 247 12.35 -16.02 4.23
CA ARG A 247 11.78 -17.37 4.13
C ARG A 247 12.88 -18.43 4.01
N SER A 248 13.87 -18.21 3.15
CA SER A 248 14.96 -19.16 2.95
C SER A 248 15.85 -19.34 4.18
N THR A 249 15.95 -18.32 5.06
CA THR A 249 16.66 -18.43 6.35
C THR A 249 15.81 -19.09 7.45
N GLY A 250 14.57 -19.47 7.16
CA GLY A 250 13.62 -19.99 8.15
C GLY A 250 13.14 -18.95 9.17
N TYR A 251 13.47 -17.66 9.00
CA TYR A 251 13.03 -16.59 9.92
C TYR A 251 11.51 -16.45 9.93
N HIS A 252 10.90 -16.50 8.73
CA HIS A 252 9.45 -16.41 8.58
C HIS A 252 8.72 -17.46 9.45
N ASP A 253 9.12 -18.71 9.36
CA ASP A 253 8.44 -19.81 10.05
C ASP A 253 8.61 -19.69 11.57
N ARG A 254 9.83 -19.37 12.05
CA ARG A 254 10.07 -19.12 13.47
C ARG A 254 9.24 -17.94 14.01
N LEU A 255 9.07 -16.87 13.22
CA LEU A 255 8.27 -15.70 13.60
C LEU A 255 6.79 -16.08 13.77
N TYR A 256 6.23 -16.77 12.78
CA TYR A 256 4.81 -17.13 12.81
C TYR A 256 4.52 -18.21 13.86
N GLU A 257 5.44 -19.14 14.11
CA GLU A 257 5.33 -20.09 15.21
C GLU A 257 5.33 -19.36 16.57
N ALA A 258 6.22 -18.38 16.77
CA ALA A 258 6.27 -17.60 18.00
C ALA A 258 4.96 -16.81 18.20
N ARG A 259 4.41 -16.19 17.15
CA ARG A 259 3.12 -15.51 17.19
C ARG A 259 1.96 -16.43 17.55
N ALA A 260 1.92 -17.62 16.96
CA ALA A 260 0.88 -18.62 17.24
C ALA A 260 0.94 -19.14 18.69
N LYS A 261 2.14 -19.24 19.26
CA LYS A 261 2.36 -19.67 20.65
C LYS A 261 2.28 -18.52 21.68
N GLY A 262 2.15 -17.27 21.24
CA GLY A 262 2.15 -16.10 22.12
C GLY A 262 3.48 -15.90 22.90
N ILE A 263 4.61 -16.39 22.33
CA ILE A 263 5.94 -16.24 22.94
C ILE A 263 6.72 -15.10 22.30
N LYS A 264 7.88 -14.74 22.88
CA LYS A 264 8.72 -13.67 22.35
C LYS A 264 9.11 -13.97 20.91
N GLU A 265 8.82 -13.00 20.01
CA GLU A 265 9.18 -13.08 18.61
C GLU A 265 10.70 -13.03 18.41
N PRO A 266 11.26 -13.80 17.45
CA PRO A 266 12.68 -13.75 17.15
C PRO A 266 13.09 -12.38 16.63
N GLU A 267 14.31 -11.97 16.93
CA GLU A 267 14.90 -10.76 16.33
C GLU A 267 15.18 -11.01 14.84
N ILE A 268 14.99 -9.96 14.04
CA ILE A 268 15.27 -10.01 12.61
C ILE A 268 16.71 -9.58 12.36
N GLU A 269 17.46 -10.40 11.64
CA GLU A 269 18.84 -10.10 11.26
C GLU A 269 18.92 -9.06 10.13
N ALA A 270 20.07 -8.42 9.98
CA ALA A 270 20.34 -7.48 8.91
C ALA A 270 20.37 -8.18 7.53
N LEU A 271 19.96 -7.46 6.49
CA LEU A 271 20.13 -7.94 5.11
C LEU A 271 21.61 -7.95 4.73
N PRO A 272 22.05 -8.94 3.91
CA PRO A 272 23.37 -8.90 3.29
C PRO A 272 23.55 -7.65 2.41
N PRO A 273 24.78 -7.09 2.34
CA PRO A 273 25.06 -5.88 1.56
C PRO A 273 24.63 -5.95 0.09
N ASP A 274 24.78 -7.12 -0.54
CA ASP A 274 24.34 -7.34 -1.91
C ASP A 274 22.83 -7.23 -2.09
N LEU A 275 22.05 -7.73 -1.11
CA LEU A 275 20.59 -7.58 -1.14
C LEU A 275 20.15 -6.16 -0.86
N ILE A 276 20.85 -5.42 0.00
CA ILE A 276 20.59 -3.99 0.21
C ILE A 276 20.78 -3.24 -1.11
N ARG A 277 21.89 -3.45 -1.82
CA ARG A 277 22.15 -2.82 -3.12
C ARG A 277 21.07 -3.17 -4.15
N LYS A 278 20.78 -4.46 -4.35
CA LYS A 278 19.74 -4.93 -5.27
C LYS A 278 18.37 -4.34 -4.95
N THR A 279 18.05 -4.21 -3.66
CA THR A 279 16.78 -3.62 -3.24
C THR A 279 16.76 -2.11 -3.54
N SER A 280 17.85 -1.38 -3.30
CA SER A 280 17.96 0.03 -3.70
C SER A 280 17.79 0.20 -5.21
N ASP A 281 18.49 -0.59 -6.02
CA ASP A 281 18.39 -0.58 -7.48
C ASP A 281 16.94 -0.87 -7.94
N LEU A 282 16.25 -1.78 -7.27
CA LEU A 282 14.85 -2.11 -7.56
C LEU A 282 13.93 -0.89 -7.33
N TYR A 283 14.07 -0.17 -6.21
CA TYR A 283 13.24 1.01 -5.93
C TYR A 283 13.49 2.14 -6.94
N ARG A 284 14.75 2.38 -7.34
CA ARG A 284 15.10 3.36 -8.37
C ARG A 284 14.57 2.96 -9.75
N SER A 285 14.76 1.70 -10.12
CA SER A 285 14.24 1.14 -11.38
C SER A 285 12.72 1.22 -11.45
N LEU A 286 12.03 0.88 -10.34
CA LEU A 286 10.58 0.91 -10.30
C LEU A 286 10.05 2.34 -10.44
N TYR A 287 10.66 3.33 -9.78
CA TYR A 287 10.34 4.74 -10.02
C TYR A 287 10.41 5.10 -11.51
N THR A 288 11.52 4.78 -12.16
CA THR A 288 11.71 5.08 -13.59
C THR A 288 10.66 4.37 -14.46
N ARG A 289 10.36 3.11 -14.17
CA ARG A 289 9.38 2.33 -14.94
C ARG A 289 7.94 2.79 -14.72
N ILE A 290 7.60 3.22 -13.51
CA ILE A 290 6.28 3.76 -13.18
C ILE A 290 6.09 5.13 -13.82
N THR A 291 7.05 6.02 -13.63
CA THR A 291 6.88 7.43 -14.01
C THR A 291 7.27 7.72 -15.46
N GLY A 292 8.20 6.94 -16.01
CA GLY A 292 8.89 7.22 -17.27
C GLY A 292 10.01 8.26 -17.11
N GLU A 293 10.24 8.76 -15.90
CA GLU A 293 11.28 9.75 -15.61
C GLU A 293 12.59 9.06 -15.20
N LYS A 294 13.73 9.63 -15.59
CA LYS A 294 15.03 9.13 -15.15
C LYS A 294 15.20 9.38 -13.65
N TRP A 295 15.78 8.39 -12.97
CA TRP A 295 16.24 8.61 -11.60
C TRP A 295 17.36 9.65 -11.62
N VAL A 296 17.25 10.66 -10.77
CA VAL A 296 18.29 11.67 -10.51
C VAL A 296 18.56 11.66 -9.02
N ASP A 297 19.85 11.50 -8.67
CA ASP A 297 20.35 11.47 -7.29
C ASP A 297 20.18 12.83 -6.58
#